data_a6dd76564200d18068ae7e2665abe3a5
#
_entry.id   a6dd76564200d18068ae7e2665abe3a5
#
_cell.length_a   1.000
_cell.length_b   1.000
_cell.length_c   1.000
_cell.angle_alpha   90.00
_cell.angle_beta   90.00
_cell.angle_gamma   90.00
#
_symmetry.space_group_name_H-M   'P 1'
#
loop_
_entity.id
_entity.type
_entity.pdbx_description
1 polymer ?
#
loop_
_entity_poly.entity_id
_entity_poly.type
_entity_poly.pdbx_seq_one_letter_code
_entity_poly.pdbx_strand_id
1 'polypeptide(L)'
;VLNRLIVGNLLGTSAFRRRILVLGSGARALRLKELSEREGSGFAVVGFISMTQARDLVPGAVQRSSITDLPAHIARSRASEVVLAIEERRNSLPLKDLLRVKTAGVHVNEFSSFLERETGRVDLDTLNPSWLIFSDGFSSGRAISSVAKRTFDIFASGLLLLITFPVIALFAIIVKLVFSIAAPRTVR
;
A
#
# COMPACT_ATOMS: atom_id res chain seq x y z
N VAL A 1 -8.89 -10.07 -11.29
CA VAL A 1 -9.23 -11.33 -10.62
C VAL A 1 -8.78 -12.50 -11.46
N LEU A 2 -9.02 -12.51 -12.77
CA LEU A 2 -8.69 -13.60 -13.70
C LEU A 2 -7.17 -13.87 -13.81
N ASN A 3 -6.35 -12.82 -13.79
CA ASN A 3 -4.88 -12.92 -13.89
C ASN A 3 -4.24 -13.56 -12.65
N ARG A 4 -4.88 -13.46 -11.49
CA ARG A 4 -4.40 -14.04 -10.23
C ARG A 4 -4.67 -15.55 -10.14
N LEU A 5 -5.71 -16.05 -10.80
CA LEU A 5 -6.06 -17.46 -10.85
C LEU A 5 -5.17 -18.26 -11.82
N ILE A 6 -4.79 -17.67 -12.95
CA ILE A 6 -3.99 -18.34 -13.97
C ILE A 6 -2.53 -18.49 -13.54
N VAL A 7 -1.95 -17.44 -12.93
CA VAL A 7 -0.56 -17.46 -12.45
C VAL A 7 -0.40 -18.34 -11.20
N GLY A 8 -1.40 -18.39 -10.32
CA GLY A 8 -1.37 -19.22 -9.11
C GLY A 8 -1.38 -20.71 -9.38
N ASN A 9 -2.02 -21.14 -10.44
CA ASN A 9 -2.19 -22.57 -10.73
C ASN A 9 -1.02 -23.18 -11.56
N LEU A 10 -0.27 -22.35 -12.29
CA LEU A 10 0.81 -22.79 -13.18
C LEU A 10 2.20 -22.82 -12.53
N LEU A 11 2.44 -22.11 -11.42
CA LEU A 11 3.77 -21.91 -10.85
C LEU A 11 3.97 -22.42 -9.42
N GLY A 12 3.15 -23.36 -8.92
CA GLY A 12 3.32 -23.94 -7.59
C GLY A 12 3.22 -22.86 -6.49
N THR A 13 2.05 -22.75 -5.89
CA THR A 13 1.62 -21.65 -4.99
C THR A 13 2.51 -21.36 -3.77
N SER A 14 3.48 -22.21 -3.45
CA SER A 14 4.33 -22.04 -2.26
C SER A 14 5.52 -21.07 -2.46
N ALA A 15 6.06 -20.96 -3.68
CA ALA A 15 7.28 -20.18 -3.94
C ALA A 15 7.05 -18.64 -3.96
N PHE A 16 5.83 -18.21 -4.20
CA PHE A 16 5.49 -16.77 -4.33
C PHE A 16 4.67 -16.20 -3.18
N ARG A 17 4.47 -16.97 -2.09
CA ARG A 17 3.79 -16.46 -0.91
C ARG A 17 4.67 -15.43 -0.20
N ARG A 18 4.11 -14.27 0.12
CA ARG A 18 4.79 -13.27 0.96
C ARG A 18 5.05 -13.87 2.34
N ARG A 19 6.27 -13.74 2.81
CA ARG A 19 6.68 -14.25 4.11
C ARG A 19 6.43 -13.18 5.16
N ILE A 20 5.51 -13.43 6.09
CA ILE A 20 5.19 -12.48 7.14
C ILE A 20 5.63 -12.99 8.51
N LEU A 21 6.15 -12.08 9.33
CA LEU A 21 6.41 -12.32 10.75
C LEU A 21 5.36 -11.57 11.57
N VAL A 22 4.77 -12.23 12.54
CA VAL A 22 3.70 -11.67 13.35
C VAL A 22 4.22 -11.25 14.72
N LEU A 23 4.05 -9.98 15.09
CA LEU A 23 4.30 -9.48 16.44
C LEU A 23 2.99 -9.53 17.23
N GLY A 24 2.89 -10.51 18.09
CA GLY A 24 1.73 -10.89 18.90
C GLY A 24 1.48 -12.39 18.87
N SER A 25 0.84 -12.90 19.91
CA SER A 25 0.54 -14.34 20.10
C SER A 25 -0.90 -14.60 20.54
N GLY A 26 -1.74 -13.55 20.58
CA GLY A 26 -3.15 -13.59 20.98
C GLY A 26 -4.10 -13.97 19.83
N ALA A 27 -5.38 -13.61 19.99
CA ALA A 27 -6.45 -13.96 19.04
C ALA A 27 -6.23 -13.44 17.63
N ARG A 28 -5.65 -12.23 17.50
CA ARG A 28 -5.29 -11.66 16.19
C ARG A 28 -4.21 -12.48 15.47
N ALA A 29 -3.21 -12.95 16.22
CA ALA A 29 -2.17 -13.82 15.67
C ALA A 29 -2.72 -15.17 15.22
N LEU A 30 -3.62 -15.76 16.01
CA LEU A 30 -4.31 -16.99 15.66
C LEU A 30 -5.12 -16.83 14.36
N ARG A 31 -5.85 -15.72 14.23
CA ARG A 31 -6.61 -15.43 13.00
C ARG A 31 -5.71 -15.30 11.76
N LEU A 32 -4.52 -14.69 11.88
CA LEU A 32 -3.54 -14.64 10.78
C LEU A 32 -3.01 -16.02 10.42
N LYS A 33 -2.77 -16.87 11.42
CA LYS A 33 -2.37 -18.27 11.19
C LYS A 33 -3.43 -19.02 10.38
N GLU A 34 -4.69 -18.98 10.82
CA GLU A 34 -5.81 -19.62 10.13
C GLU A 34 -5.98 -19.14 8.69
N LEU A 35 -5.82 -17.83 8.46
CA LEU A 35 -5.87 -17.25 7.11
C LEU A 35 -4.70 -17.71 6.24
N SER A 36 -3.51 -17.87 6.81
CA SER A 36 -2.32 -18.33 6.07
C SER A 36 -2.40 -19.79 5.65
N GLU A 37 -3.16 -20.60 6.39
CA GLU A 37 -3.37 -22.04 6.14
C GLU A 37 -4.49 -22.30 5.10
N ARG A 38 -5.27 -21.30 4.74
CA ARG A 38 -6.33 -21.43 3.72
C ARG A 38 -5.72 -21.61 2.33
N GLU A 39 -6.39 -22.42 1.50
CA GLU A 39 -6.05 -22.55 0.10
C GLU A 39 -6.14 -21.20 -0.62
N GLY A 40 -5.13 -20.90 -1.43
CA GLY A 40 -5.07 -19.63 -2.17
C GLY A 40 -4.58 -18.44 -1.34
N SER A 41 -4.12 -18.64 -0.09
CA SER A 41 -3.52 -17.56 0.70
C SER A 41 -2.29 -16.97 -0.02
N GLY A 42 -2.25 -15.64 -0.16
CA GLY A 42 -1.14 -14.90 -0.78
C GLY A 42 0.07 -14.72 0.15
N PHE A 43 0.01 -15.23 1.38
CA PHE A 43 1.08 -15.09 2.37
C PHE A 43 1.29 -16.36 3.20
N ALA A 44 2.45 -16.46 3.83
CA ALA A 44 2.81 -17.51 4.76
C ALA A 44 3.40 -16.91 6.03
N VAL A 45 2.92 -17.34 7.20
CA VAL A 45 3.47 -16.91 8.48
C VAL A 45 4.75 -17.71 8.73
N VAL A 46 5.86 -17.00 8.92
CA VAL A 46 7.18 -17.60 9.18
C VAL A 46 7.53 -17.66 10.66
N GLY A 47 6.80 -16.96 11.52
CA GLY A 47 6.99 -17.00 12.96
C GLY A 47 6.08 -16.03 13.70
N PHE A 48 5.96 -16.26 15.00
CA PHE A 48 5.24 -15.42 15.94
C PHE A 48 6.19 -14.96 17.04
N ILE A 49 6.10 -13.68 17.43
CA ILE A 49 6.83 -13.13 18.56
C ILE A 49 5.81 -12.68 19.60
N SER A 50 5.84 -13.33 20.75
CA SER A 50 5.03 -12.94 21.90
C SER A 50 5.58 -11.66 22.51
N MET A 51 4.75 -10.63 22.55
CA MET A 51 5.12 -9.30 23.06
C MET A 51 4.71 -9.10 24.53
N THR A 52 3.92 -10.01 25.06
CA THR A 52 3.41 -9.99 26.43
C THR A 52 3.65 -11.34 27.08
N GLN A 53 3.60 -11.41 28.42
CA GLN A 53 3.66 -12.67 29.16
C GLN A 53 2.28 -13.37 29.26
N ALA A 54 1.30 -12.88 28.51
CA ALA A 54 -0.01 -13.52 28.44
C ALA A 54 0.08 -14.89 27.74
N ARG A 55 -0.93 -15.71 27.93
CA ARG A 55 -0.97 -17.05 27.31
C ARG A 55 -0.93 -16.95 25.79
N ASP A 56 0.06 -17.59 25.19
CA ASP A 56 0.19 -17.71 23.74
C ASP A 56 -0.93 -18.60 23.20
N LEU A 57 -1.69 -18.10 22.24
CA LEU A 57 -2.74 -18.84 21.53
C LEU A 57 -2.21 -19.52 20.24
N VAL A 58 -1.00 -19.17 19.83
CA VAL A 58 -0.36 -19.73 18.65
C VAL A 58 0.85 -20.60 19.06
N PRO A 59 1.04 -21.77 18.44
CA PRO A 59 2.17 -22.62 18.77
C PRO A 59 3.49 -22.03 18.25
N GLY A 60 4.57 -22.25 19.01
CA GLY A 60 5.91 -21.84 18.58
C GLY A 60 6.18 -20.35 18.63
N ALA A 61 5.41 -19.59 19.41
CA ALA A 61 5.70 -18.18 19.63
C ALA A 61 6.99 -18.00 20.42
N VAL A 62 7.90 -17.16 19.90
CA VAL A 62 9.16 -16.81 20.56
C VAL A 62 8.91 -15.59 21.45
N GLN A 63 9.32 -15.66 22.71
CA GLN A 63 9.17 -14.54 23.62
C GLN A 63 10.07 -13.37 23.20
N ARG A 64 9.54 -12.15 23.21
CA ARG A 64 10.31 -10.94 22.88
C ARG A 64 11.53 -10.79 23.78
N SER A 65 11.42 -11.17 25.06
CA SER A 65 12.51 -11.11 26.03
C SER A 65 13.71 -12.00 25.69
N SER A 66 13.52 -13.06 24.94
CA SER A 66 14.58 -13.97 24.46
C SER A 66 15.31 -13.45 23.22
N ILE A 67 14.81 -12.37 22.60
CA ILE A 67 15.38 -11.79 21.38
C ILE A 67 16.17 -10.53 21.73
N THR A 68 17.48 -10.61 21.65
CA THR A 68 18.39 -9.48 21.94
C THR A 68 18.27 -8.39 20.88
N ASP A 69 18.26 -8.75 19.60
CA ASP A 69 18.16 -7.82 18.46
C ASP A 69 17.00 -8.22 17.57
N LEU A 70 15.89 -7.48 17.68
CA LEU A 70 14.67 -7.74 16.92
C LEU A 70 14.86 -7.54 15.40
N PRO A 71 15.50 -6.46 14.92
CA PRO A 71 15.81 -6.30 13.50
C PRO A 71 16.61 -7.47 12.92
N ALA A 72 17.66 -7.92 13.61
CA ALA A 72 18.45 -9.06 13.16
C ALA A 72 17.67 -10.38 13.14
N HIS A 73 16.77 -10.57 14.11
CA HIS A 73 15.89 -11.75 14.15
C HIS A 73 14.91 -11.75 12.96
N ILE A 74 14.32 -10.61 12.65
CA ILE A 74 13.41 -10.44 11.50
C ILE A 74 14.15 -10.69 10.19
N ALA A 75 15.36 -10.14 10.04
CA ALA A 75 16.19 -10.37 8.85
C ALA A 75 16.52 -11.87 8.65
N ARG A 76 16.87 -12.58 9.72
CA ARG A 76 17.15 -14.03 9.68
C ARG A 76 15.92 -14.85 9.30
N SER A 77 14.72 -14.43 9.69
CA SER A 77 13.48 -15.11 9.31
C SER A 77 13.15 -14.95 7.84
N ARG A 78 13.87 -14.08 7.10
CA ARG A 78 13.59 -13.72 5.70
C ARG A 78 12.12 -13.28 5.50
N ALA A 79 11.57 -12.60 6.49
CA ALA A 79 10.25 -12.00 6.39
C ALA A 79 10.32 -10.75 5.51
N SER A 80 9.45 -10.66 4.54
CA SER A 80 9.28 -9.46 3.70
C SER A 80 8.38 -8.42 4.37
N GLU A 81 7.61 -8.87 5.36
CA GLU A 81 6.60 -8.04 6.01
C GLU A 81 6.44 -8.43 7.48
N VAL A 82 6.24 -7.44 8.33
CA VAL A 82 5.94 -7.61 9.76
C VAL A 82 4.53 -7.11 10.02
N VAL A 83 3.71 -7.95 10.66
CA VAL A 83 2.33 -7.59 11.01
C VAL A 83 2.19 -7.44 12.51
N LEU A 84 1.70 -6.26 12.94
CA LEU A 84 1.48 -5.93 14.34
C LEU A 84 0.11 -6.47 14.79
N ALA A 85 0.09 -7.64 15.42
CA ALA A 85 -1.09 -8.31 15.94
C ALA A 85 -1.25 -8.17 17.46
N ILE A 86 -0.69 -7.09 18.03
CA ILE A 86 -0.73 -6.80 19.47
C ILE A 86 -2.09 -6.23 19.83
N GLU A 87 -2.76 -6.80 20.85
CA GLU A 87 -4.06 -6.35 21.31
C GLU A 87 -3.94 -5.14 22.24
N GLU A 88 -3.02 -5.18 23.20
CA GLU A 88 -2.72 -4.07 24.10
C GLU A 88 -1.42 -3.38 23.72
N ARG A 89 -1.53 -2.14 23.23
CA ARG A 89 -0.37 -1.34 22.77
C ARG A 89 0.34 -0.55 23.85
N ARG A 90 -0.22 -0.46 25.06
CA ARG A 90 0.36 0.35 26.13
C ARG A 90 1.72 -0.25 26.51
N ASN A 91 2.78 0.48 26.24
CA ASN A 91 4.19 0.18 26.57
C ASN A 91 4.81 -1.10 25.94
N SER A 92 4.13 -1.82 25.05
CA SER A 92 4.66 -3.06 24.47
C SER A 92 5.25 -2.91 23.06
N LEU A 93 5.11 -1.74 22.42
CA LEU A 93 5.57 -1.55 21.04
C LEU A 93 7.02 -1.08 20.97
N PRO A 94 7.95 -1.86 20.41
CA PRO A 94 9.36 -1.49 20.27
C PRO A 94 9.56 -0.55 19.08
N LEU A 95 9.12 0.71 19.20
CA LEU A 95 9.09 1.69 18.11
C LEU A 95 10.47 1.90 17.46
N LYS A 96 11.55 1.94 18.25
CA LYS A 96 12.91 2.10 17.73
C LYS A 96 13.33 0.93 16.83
N ASP A 97 13.03 -0.30 17.25
CA ASP A 97 13.34 -1.50 16.47
C ASP A 97 12.50 -1.57 15.20
N LEU A 98 11.20 -1.22 15.28
CA LEU A 98 10.32 -1.20 14.12
C LEU A 98 10.72 -0.15 13.08
N LEU A 99 11.22 1.01 13.52
CA LEU A 99 11.78 2.01 12.61
C LEU A 99 13.04 1.46 11.89
N ARG A 100 13.94 0.78 12.61
CA ARG A 100 15.13 0.14 12.01
C ARG A 100 14.72 -0.94 11.00
N VAL A 101 13.70 -1.74 11.31
CA VAL A 101 13.14 -2.76 10.40
C VAL A 101 12.57 -2.12 9.15
N LYS A 102 11.80 -1.05 9.30
CA LYS A 102 11.22 -0.31 8.18
C LYS A 102 12.28 0.34 7.28
N THR A 103 13.33 0.92 7.86
CA THR A 103 14.45 1.49 7.10
C THR A 103 15.30 0.43 6.39
N ALA A 104 15.30 -0.81 6.90
CA ALA A 104 15.93 -1.95 6.23
C ALA A 104 15.10 -2.54 5.06
N GLY A 105 13.98 -1.91 4.71
CA GLY A 105 13.14 -2.30 3.56
C GLY A 105 12.07 -3.34 3.86
N VAL A 106 11.87 -3.73 5.12
CA VAL A 106 10.79 -4.64 5.52
C VAL A 106 9.51 -3.83 5.75
N HIS A 107 8.41 -4.25 5.15
CA HIS A 107 7.12 -3.58 5.36
C HIS A 107 6.57 -3.86 6.76
N VAL A 108 6.15 -2.81 7.46
CA VAL A 108 5.53 -2.94 8.78
C VAL A 108 4.08 -2.49 8.66
N ASN A 109 3.15 -3.42 8.88
CA ASN A 109 1.72 -3.17 8.77
C ASN A 109 0.99 -3.48 10.08
N GLU A 110 -0.09 -2.78 10.28
CA GLU A 110 -1.04 -3.06 11.34
C GLU A 110 -1.94 -4.22 10.95
N PHE A 111 -2.42 -4.99 11.94
CA PHE A 111 -3.31 -6.14 11.75
C PHE A 111 -4.55 -5.80 10.91
N SER A 112 -5.23 -4.69 11.23
CA SER A 112 -6.45 -4.26 10.52
C SER A 112 -6.18 -3.94 9.05
N SER A 113 -5.14 -3.16 8.77
CA SER A 113 -4.77 -2.81 7.39
C SER A 113 -4.28 -4.02 6.58
N PHE A 114 -3.57 -4.94 7.25
CA PHE A 114 -3.17 -6.20 6.63
C PHE A 114 -4.39 -7.06 6.30
N LEU A 115 -5.31 -7.22 7.25
CA LEU A 115 -6.51 -8.03 7.10
C LEU A 115 -7.41 -7.49 5.97
N GLU A 116 -7.61 -6.17 5.93
CA GLU A 116 -8.38 -5.51 4.88
C GLU A 116 -7.79 -5.79 3.49
N ARG A 117 -6.48 -5.67 3.35
CA ARG A 117 -5.79 -5.94 2.08
C ARG A 117 -5.93 -7.40 1.63
N GLU A 118 -5.87 -8.37 2.56
CA GLU A 118 -5.93 -9.79 2.24
C GLU A 118 -7.36 -10.30 2.02
N THR A 119 -8.31 -9.78 2.78
CA THR A 119 -9.71 -10.25 2.73
C THR A 119 -10.62 -9.38 1.87
N GLY A 120 -10.20 -8.15 1.56
CA GLY A 120 -11.05 -7.14 0.91
C GLY A 120 -12.21 -6.65 1.79
N ARG A 121 -12.17 -6.93 3.09
CA ARG A 121 -13.21 -6.55 4.06
C ARG A 121 -12.61 -5.77 5.20
N VAL A 122 -13.27 -4.67 5.57
CA VAL A 122 -12.92 -3.89 6.76
C VAL A 122 -13.55 -4.57 7.97
N ASP A 123 -12.74 -4.94 8.95
CA ASP A 123 -13.20 -5.49 10.21
C ASP A 123 -13.52 -4.35 11.19
N LEU A 124 -14.80 -4.04 11.34
CA LEU A 124 -15.27 -2.92 12.16
C LEU A 124 -15.00 -3.10 13.66
N ASP A 125 -14.90 -4.35 14.14
CA ASP A 125 -14.66 -4.66 15.54
C ASP A 125 -13.22 -4.36 15.99
N THR A 126 -12.31 -4.21 15.03
CA THR A 126 -10.89 -3.92 15.30
C THR A 126 -10.50 -2.46 15.04
N LEU A 127 -11.46 -1.59 14.69
CA LEU A 127 -11.21 -0.17 14.47
C LEU A 127 -10.82 0.53 15.76
N ASN A 128 -9.52 0.61 16.01
CA ASN A 128 -8.97 1.46 17.04
C ASN A 128 -8.82 2.90 16.50
N PRO A 129 -9.21 3.96 17.23
CA PRO A 129 -9.07 5.35 16.77
C PRO A 129 -7.64 5.70 16.34
N SER A 130 -6.64 5.03 16.87
CA SER A 130 -5.25 5.14 16.46
C SER A 130 -4.98 4.66 15.02
N TRP A 131 -5.84 3.86 14.42
CA TRP A 131 -5.73 3.46 13.00
C TRP A 131 -5.78 4.67 12.06
N LEU A 132 -6.62 5.66 12.36
CA LEU A 132 -6.71 6.90 11.56
C LEU A 132 -5.38 7.69 11.51
N ILE A 133 -4.56 7.58 12.57
CA ILE A 133 -3.27 8.28 12.67
C ILE A 133 -2.17 7.51 11.94
N PHE A 134 -2.24 6.18 11.91
CA PHE A 134 -1.21 5.31 11.36
C PHE A 134 -1.53 4.74 9.98
N SER A 135 -2.73 5.01 9.45
CA SER A 135 -3.07 4.59 8.09
C SER A 135 -2.22 5.37 7.09
N ASP A 136 -1.45 4.68 6.26
CA ASP A 136 -0.62 5.23 5.18
C ASP A 136 -1.45 5.97 4.11
N GLY A 137 -2.77 6.02 4.25
CA GLY A 137 -3.69 6.76 3.38
C GLY A 137 -3.42 8.26 3.30
N PHE A 138 -2.61 8.81 4.21
CA PHE A 138 -2.32 10.24 4.27
C PHE A 138 -0.91 10.64 3.79
N SER A 139 0.05 9.74 3.62
CA SER A 139 1.43 10.22 3.57
C SER A 139 2.31 9.91 2.35
N SER A 140 2.15 8.85 1.60
CA SER A 140 3.23 8.50 0.66
C SER A 140 2.84 8.30 -0.82
N GLY A 141 1.59 7.98 -1.10
CA GLY A 141 1.14 7.76 -2.48
C GLY A 141 0.85 9.04 -3.27
N ARG A 142 0.61 10.15 -2.57
CA ARG A 142 0.17 11.40 -3.20
C ARG A 142 1.26 12.16 -3.95
N ALA A 143 2.50 12.11 -3.49
CA ALA A 143 3.58 12.87 -4.14
C ALA A 143 3.94 12.27 -5.51
N ILE A 144 4.11 10.95 -5.59
CA ILE A 144 4.43 10.25 -6.86
C ILE A 144 3.22 10.30 -7.80
N SER A 145 2.01 10.10 -7.28
CA SER A 145 0.77 10.20 -8.06
C SER A 145 0.52 11.62 -8.58
N SER A 146 0.82 12.67 -7.79
CA SER A 146 0.64 14.06 -8.22
C SER A 146 1.62 14.48 -9.30
N VAL A 147 2.87 14.03 -9.24
CA VAL A 147 3.88 14.28 -10.29
C VAL A 147 3.50 13.54 -11.58
N ALA A 148 3.16 12.27 -11.50
CA ALA A 148 2.71 11.50 -12.65
C ALA A 148 1.46 12.10 -13.30
N LYS A 149 0.49 12.54 -12.50
CA LYS A 149 -0.71 13.22 -12.99
C LYS A 149 -0.38 14.55 -13.67
N ARG A 150 0.45 15.40 -13.08
CA ARG A 150 0.88 16.66 -13.69
C ARG A 150 1.60 16.45 -15.01
N THR A 151 2.49 15.48 -15.06
CA THR A 151 3.21 15.13 -16.29
C THR A 151 2.23 14.70 -17.38
N PHE A 152 1.28 13.83 -17.05
CA PHE A 152 0.24 13.41 -17.97
C PHE A 152 -0.63 14.58 -18.44
N ASP A 153 -1.05 15.46 -17.52
CA ASP A 153 -1.88 16.64 -17.83
C ASP A 153 -1.16 17.60 -18.79
N ILE A 154 0.16 17.82 -18.62
CA ILE A 154 0.98 18.66 -19.51
C ILE A 154 1.09 18.04 -20.92
N PHE A 155 1.33 16.73 -21.00
CA PHE A 155 1.40 16.05 -22.29
C PHE A 155 0.04 16.04 -22.99
N ALA A 156 -1.03 15.73 -22.28
CA ALA A 156 -2.38 15.69 -22.84
C ALA A 156 -2.85 17.07 -23.31
N SER A 157 -2.61 18.13 -22.52
CA SER A 157 -2.97 19.49 -22.90
C SER A 157 -2.13 20.02 -24.07
N GLY A 158 -0.82 19.70 -24.11
CA GLY A 158 0.04 20.06 -25.22
C GLY A 158 -0.36 19.38 -26.53
N LEU A 159 -0.70 18.11 -26.48
CA LEU A 159 -1.19 17.36 -27.63
C LEU A 159 -2.53 17.93 -28.13
N LEU A 160 -3.45 18.23 -27.21
CA LEU A 160 -4.74 18.83 -27.55
C LEU A 160 -4.56 20.19 -28.22
N LEU A 161 -3.68 21.03 -27.66
CA LEU A 161 -3.36 22.34 -28.22
C LEU A 161 -2.77 22.23 -29.64
N LEU A 162 -1.86 21.27 -29.86
CA LEU A 162 -1.23 21.03 -31.15
C LEU A 162 -2.28 20.65 -32.23
N ILE A 163 -3.25 19.83 -31.85
CA ILE A 163 -4.34 19.40 -32.77
C ILE A 163 -5.32 20.56 -32.99
N THR A 164 -5.62 21.35 -31.97
CA THR A 164 -6.63 22.41 -32.06
C THR A 164 -6.05 23.69 -32.68
N PHE A 165 -4.74 23.93 -32.57
CA PHE A 165 -4.08 25.12 -33.08
C PHE A 165 -4.34 25.41 -34.59
N PRO A 166 -4.21 24.45 -35.50
CA PRO A 166 -4.46 24.71 -36.92
C PRO A 166 -5.93 25.11 -37.18
N VAL A 167 -6.86 24.56 -36.41
CA VAL A 167 -8.28 24.89 -36.55
C VAL A 167 -8.53 26.33 -36.06
N ILE A 168 -7.98 26.71 -34.91
CA ILE A 168 -8.07 28.09 -34.40
C ILE A 168 -7.41 29.08 -35.35
N ALA A 169 -6.23 28.75 -35.90
CA ALA A 169 -5.54 29.61 -36.87
C ALA A 169 -6.36 29.79 -38.13
N LEU A 170 -6.99 28.72 -38.66
CA LEU A 170 -7.86 28.81 -39.81
C LEU A 170 -9.06 29.74 -39.56
N PHE A 171 -9.73 29.57 -38.44
CA PHE A 171 -10.85 30.46 -38.06
C PHE A 171 -10.41 31.92 -37.88
N ALA A 172 -9.26 32.16 -37.28
CA ALA A 172 -8.72 33.51 -37.11
C ALA A 172 -8.42 34.19 -38.44
N ILE A 173 -7.90 33.44 -39.41
CA ILE A 173 -7.66 33.94 -40.76
C ILE A 173 -9.00 34.26 -41.47
N ILE A 174 -9.98 33.40 -41.39
CA ILE A 174 -11.32 33.60 -42.00
C ILE A 174 -11.97 34.85 -41.40
N VAL A 175 -11.97 35.00 -40.09
CA VAL A 175 -12.54 36.17 -39.39
C VAL A 175 -11.81 37.46 -39.82
N LYS A 176 -10.48 37.45 -39.88
CA LYS A 176 -9.67 38.59 -40.33
C LYS A 176 -10.00 38.98 -41.78
N LEU A 177 -10.16 38.01 -42.67
CA LEU A 177 -10.55 38.27 -44.07
C LEU A 177 -11.96 38.86 -44.18
N VAL A 178 -12.92 38.28 -43.46
CA VAL A 178 -14.31 38.81 -43.47
C VAL A 178 -14.37 40.26 -42.95
N PHE A 179 -13.68 40.53 -41.85
CA PHE A 179 -13.61 41.92 -41.31
C PHE A 179 -12.85 42.86 -42.24
N SER A 180 -11.82 42.42 -42.92
CA SER A 180 -11.08 43.25 -43.89
C SER A 180 -11.92 43.58 -45.14
N ILE A 181 -12.83 42.69 -45.51
CA ILE A 181 -13.73 42.91 -46.66
C ILE A 181 -14.97 43.72 -46.23
N ALA A 182 -15.45 43.54 -45.01
CA ALA A 182 -16.63 44.21 -44.48
C ALA A 182 -16.36 45.63 -43.92
N ALA A 183 -15.10 46.00 -43.71
CA ALA A 183 -14.74 47.37 -43.28
C ALA A 183 -15.10 48.35 -44.40
N PRO A 184 -16.10 49.26 -44.20
CA PRO A 184 -16.42 50.25 -45.21
C PRO A 184 -15.22 51.20 -45.35
N ARG A 185 -14.74 51.36 -46.62
CA ARG A 185 -13.77 52.42 -46.93
C ARG A 185 -14.47 53.75 -46.60
N THR A 186 -14.20 54.27 -45.41
CA THR A 186 -14.53 55.68 -45.12
C THR A 186 -13.69 56.54 -46.07
N VAL A 187 -14.39 56.94 -47.13
CA VAL A 187 -13.87 57.93 -48.07
C VAL A 187 -13.75 59.26 -47.31
N ARG A 188 -12.57 59.82 -47.38
CA ARG A 188 -12.25 61.16 -46.94
C ARG A 188 -12.73 62.16 -47.97
#